data_264e53864280e21016ba377865c93d03
#
_entry.id   264e53864280e21016ba377865c93d03
#
_cell.length_a   1.000
_cell.length_b   1.000
_cell.length_c   1.000
_cell.angle_alpha   90.00
_cell.angle_beta   90.00
_cell.angle_gamma   90.00
#
_symmetry.space_group_name_H-M   'P 1'
#
loop_
_entity.id
_entity.type
_entity.pdbx_description
1 polymer ?
#
loop_
_entity_poly.entity_id
_entity_poly.type
_entity_poly.pdbx_seq_one_letter_code
_entity_poly.pdbx_strand_id
1 'polypeptide(L)'
;LKKEVIEPDIFIESGRYIAAHHAVLIAPVLELFSGEYTESKLIKKHNPPLIQELYDLYNTINSANALEYLHDSIDHMESLLTLFDLGYIDLQDRSNTEVLVNLIIKKAVILLKDKHYKELLYIQDRVQEKYLVNFSIFQSLPDFWGLNQHFPIMPLDKLDEKATRSASIWDI
;
A
#
# COMPACT_ATOMS: atom_id res chain seq x y z
N LEU A 1 17.86 -49.57 -32.31
CA LEU A 1 17.38 -48.50 -33.20
C LEU A 1 17.32 -47.20 -32.38
N LYS A 2 18.30 -46.30 -32.57
CA LYS A 2 18.24 -44.93 -32.08
C LYS A 2 17.15 -44.23 -32.90
N LYS A 3 16.04 -43.82 -32.26
CA LYS A 3 15.10 -42.91 -32.87
C LYS A 3 15.82 -41.56 -33.04
N GLU A 4 16.05 -41.16 -34.30
CA GLU A 4 16.40 -39.77 -34.59
C GLU A 4 15.21 -38.89 -34.13
N VAL A 5 15.40 -38.12 -33.09
CA VAL A 5 14.42 -37.11 -32.66
C VAL A 5 14.71 -35.90 -33.53
N ILE A 6 13.74 -35.50 -34.33
CA ILE A 6 13.81 -34.28 -35.14
C ILE A 6 13.86 -33.12 -34.16
N GLU A 7 14.86 -32.24 -34.31
CA GLU A 7 14.92 -31.00 -33.49
C GLU A 7 13.68 -30.14 -33.78
N PRO A 8 12.96 -29.68 -32.75
CA PRO A 8 11.79 -28.84 -32.94
C PRO A 8 12.17 -27.42 -33.36
N ASP A 9 11.37 -26.85 -34.26
CA ASP A 9 11.41 -25.40 -34.49
C ASP A 9 10.89 -24.66 -33.26
N ILE A 10 11.63 -23.64 -32.81
CA ILE A 10 11.27 -22.83 -31.63
C ILE A 10 10.82 -21.45 -32.09
N PHE A 11 9.57 -21.12 -31.81
CA PHE A 11 9.01 -19.79 -32.03
C PHE A 11 8.92 -19.07 -30.69
N ILE A 12 9.41 -17.84 -30.63
CA ILE A 12 9.40 -17.03 -29.42
C ILE A 12 8.68 -15.70 -29.70
N GLU A 13 7.59 -15.45 -28.99
CA GLU A 13 6.95 -14.16 -28.94
C GLU A 13 7.45 -13.39 -27.70
N SER A 14 8.54 -12.63 -27.86
CA SER A 14 9.19 -11.92 -26.74
C SER A 14 9.64 -10.51 -27.14
N GLY A 15 8.79 -9.79 -27.88
CA GLY A 15 9.12 -8.46 -28.42
C GLY A 15 9.63 -7.50 -27.33
N ARG A 16 9.01 -7.44 -26.16
CA ARG A 16 9.41 -6.60 -25.04
C ARG A 16 10.76 -6.99 -24.43
N TYR A 17 11.07 -8.26 -24.36
CA TYR A 17 12.35 -8.73 -23.85
C TYR A 17 13.52 -8.20 -24.67
N ILE A 18 13.35 -8.09 -25.98
CA ILE A 18 14.38 -7.61 -26.91
C ILE A 18 14.37 -6.08 -27.02
N ALA A 19 13.19 -5.45 -27.07
CA ALA A 19 13.01 -4.04 -27.42
C ALA A 19 12.71 -3.12 -26.22
N ALA A 20 12.51 -3.64 -25.02
CA ALA A 20 12.16 -2.81 -23.84
C ALA A 20 13.26 -1.80 -23.45
N HIS A 21 14.50 -2.07 -23.79
CA HIS A 21 15.64 -1.23 -23.43
C HIS A 21 15.96 -0.11 -24.44
N HIS A 22 15.13 0.12 -25.46
CA HIS A 22 15.35 1.15 -26.45
C HIS A 22 15.05 2.56 -25.96
N ALA A 23 14.29 2.69 -24.88
CA ALA A 23 13.93 3.96 -24.26
C ALA A 23 13.93 3.87 -22.74
N VAL A 24 14.24 4.98 -22.08
CA VAL A 24 14.21 5.13 -20.62
C VAL A 24 13.44 6.40 -20.30
N LEU A 25 12.47 6.30 -19.39
CA LEU A 25 11.80 7.46 -18.81
C LEU A 25 12.52 7.86 -17.52
N ILE A 26 13.02 9.08 -17.48
CA ILE A 26 13.61 9.68 -16.28
C ILE A 26 12.63 10.71 -15.76
N ALA A 27 12.15 10.54 -14.54
CA ALA A 27 11.19 11.45 -13.94
C ALA A 27 11.53 11.73 -12.47
N PRO A 28 11.34 12.96 -11.99
CA PRO A 28 11.49 13.27 -10.58
C PRO A 28 10.24 12.80 -9.79
N VAL A 29 10.45 12.49 -8.52
CA VAL A 29 9.37 12.45 -7.53
C VAL A 29 9.08 13.90 -7.17
N LEU A 30 7.87 14.37 -7.47
CA LEU A 30 7.45 15.75 -7.20
C LEU A 30 7.13 15.95 -5.72
N GLU A 31 6.47 14.98 -5.12
CA GLU A 31 6.06 15.04 -3.73
C GLU A 31 6.02 13.63 -3.12
N LEU A 32 6.36 13.57 -1.85
CA LEU A 32 6.28 12.38 -1.04
C LEU A 32 5.10 12.52 -0.07
N PHE A 33 4.05 11.77 -0.31
CA PHE A 33 3.01 11.58 0.69
C PHE A 33 3.41 10.41 1.60
N SER A 34 4.13 10.71 2.64
CA SER A 34 4.26 9.79 3.75
C SER A 34 2.98 9.92 4.57
N GLY A 35 2.19 8.88 4.63
CA GLY A 35 1.08 8.81 5.57
C GLY A 35 1.65 8.78 7.00
N GLU A 36 2.26 9.88 7.45
CA GLU A 36 2.65 10.05 8.83
C GLU A 36 1.39 10.30 9.68
N TYR A 37 0.67 9.20 9.90
CA TYR A 37 -0.35 9.16 10.91
C TYR A 37 0.37 9.11 12.25
N THR A 38 0.20 10.18 13.03
CA THR A 38 0.77 10.33 14.37
C THR A 38 -0.33 10.67 15.35
N GLU A 39 -0.15 10.29 16.61
CA GLU A 39 -1.11 10.62 17.66
C GLU A 39 -1.36 12.13 17.81
N SER A 40 -0.37 12.95 17.44
CA SER A 40 -0.49 14.41 17.47
C SER A 40 -1.56 14.97 16.51
N LYS A 41 -1.95 14.18 15.51
CA LYS A 41 -3.04 14.53 14.57
C LYS A 41 -4.44 14.22 15.13
N LEU A 42 -4.52 13.48 16.24
CA LEU A 42 -5.80 13.18 16.87
C LEU A 42 -6.31 14.39 17.63
N ILE A 43 -7.51 14.82 17.30
CA ILE A 43 -8.16 15.91 18.02
C ILE A 43 -9.03 15.30 19.12
N LYS A 44 -8.67 15.60 20.36
CA LYS A 44 -9.41 15.16 21.55
C LYS A 44 -10.73 15.92 21.66
N LYS A 45 -11.85 15.23 21.48
CA LYS A 45 -13.20 15.72 21.78
C LYS A 45 -14.01 14.54 22.33
N HIS A 46 -15.26 14.80 22.67
CA HIS A 46 -16.18 13.69 22.95
C HIS A 46 -16.37 12.85 21.67
N ASN A 47 -15.95 11.60 21.71
CA ASN A 47 -15.97 10.74 20.54
C ASN A 47 -17.31 9.97 20.48
N PRO A 48 -17.85 9.74 19.28
CA PRO A 48 -18.88 8.72 19.06
C PRO A 48 -18.40 7.34 19.56
N PRO A 49 -19.30 6.45 19.99
CA PRO A 49 -18.94 5.15 20.58
C PRO A 49 -17.95 4.33 19.74
N LEU A 50 -18.17 4.22 18.42
CA LEU A 50 -17.27 3.48 17.52
C LEU A 50 -15.85 4.07 17.42
N ILE A 51 -15.72 5.39 17.54
CA ILE A 51 -14.38 6.03 17.57
C ILE A 51 -13.70 5.76 18.92
N GLN A 52 -14.48 5.73 20.02
CA GLN A 52 -13.95 5.34 21.30
C GLN A 52 -13.46 3.90 21.30
N GLU A 53 -14.18 2.99 20.66
CA GLU A 53 -13.73 1.60 20.46
C GLU A 53 -12.41 1.52 19.70
N LEU A 54 -12.21 2.32 18.63
CA LEU A 54 -10.92 2.41 17.95
C LEU A 54 -9.78 2.88 18.86
N TYR A 55 -10.06 3.85 19.77
CA TYR A 55 -9.06 4.26 20.77
C TYR A 55 -8.72 3.11 21.72
N ASP A 56 -9.70 2.33 22.13
CA ASP A 56 -9.50 1.20 23.02
C ASP A 56 -8.70 0.09 22.34
N LEU A 57 -9.01 -0.22 21.08
CA LEU A 57 -8.20 -1.14 20.25
C LEU A 57 -6.75 -0.67 20.14
N TYR A 58 -6.56 0.62 19.82
CA TYR A 58 -5.21 1.21 19.68
C TYR A 58 -4.39 1.10 20.97
N ASN A 59 -5.01 1.32 22.11
CA ASN A 59 -4.34 1.32 23.43
C ASN A 59 -4.05 -0.09 23.95
N THR A 60 -4.85 -1.09 23.55
CA THR A 60 -4.78 -2.46 24.10
C THR A 60 -4.20 -3.49 23.14
N ILE A 61 -3.87 -3.10 21.89
CA ILE A 61 -3.28 -3.99 20.90
C ILE A 61 -1.94 -4.58 21.36
N ASN A 62 -1.79 -5.90 21.19
CA ASN A 62 -0.59 -6.67 21.52
C ASN A 62 -0.44 -7.86 20.56
N SER A 63 0.63 -8.65 20.71
CA SER A 63 0.93 -9.78 19.81
C SER A 63 -0.09 -10.90 19.78
N ALA A 64 -0.96 -11.01 20.79
CA ALA A 64 -1.99 -12.05 20.88
C ALA A 64 -3.26 -11.66 20.11
N ASN A 65 -3.64 -10.37 20.15
CA ASN A 65 -4.87 -9.84 19.56
C ASN A 65 -4.67 -9.00 18.29
N ALA A 66 -3.43 -8.82 17.83
CA ALA A 66 -3.12 -7.90 16.73
C ALA A 66 -3.83 -8.21 15.42
N LEU A 67 -4.06 -9.49 15.09
CA LEU A 67 -4.77 -9.86 13.86
C LEU A 67 -6.27 -9.57 13.97
N GLU A 68 -6.88 -9.90 15.09
CA GLU A 68 -8.28 -9.61 15.38
C GLU A 68 -8.54 -8.10 15.34
N TYR A 69 -7.76 -7.33 16.09
CA TYR A 69 -7.88 -5.87 16.16
C TYR A 69 -7.62 -5.16 14.83
N LEU A 70 -6.80 -5.77 13.98
CA LEU A 70 -6.60 -5.29 12.62
C LEU A 70 -7.90 -5.41 11.80
N HIS A 71 -8.57 -6.56 11.84
CA HIS A 71 -9.84 -6.77 11.16
C HIS A 71 -10.93 -5.87 11.72
N ASP A 72 -11.07 -5.84 13.04
CA ASP A 72 -12.05 -4.97 13.73
C ASP A 72 -11.86 -3.50 13.35
N SER A 73 -10.62 -3.04 13.26
CA SER A 73 -10.34 -1.64 12.88
C SER A 73 -10.74 -1.32 11.44
N ILE A 74 -10.63 -2.28 10.52
CA ILE A 74 -11.07 -2.11 9.13
C ILE A 74 -12.60 -2.08 9.06
N ASP A 75 -13.28 -2.98 9.76
CA ASP A 75 -14.75 -3.03 9.81
C ASP A 75 -15.33 -1.75 10.45
N HIS A 76 -14.68 -1.25 11.50
CA HIS A 76 -15.05 0.05 12.11
C HIS A 76 -14.85 1.22 11.14
N MET A 77 -13.76 1.20 10.35
CA MET A 77 -13.52 2.22 9.33
C MET A 77 -14.65 2.26 8.30
N GLU A 78 -15.09 1.10 7.78
CA GLU A 78 -16.18 1.02 6.81
C GLU A 78 -17.50 1.50 7.39
N SER A 79 -17.78 1.12 8.63
CA SER A 79 -18.97 1.57 9.36
C SER A 79 -18.95 3.09 9.59
N LEU A 80 -17.83 3.66 10.00
CA LEU A 80 -17.68 5.09 10.25
C LEU A 80 -17.72 5.91 8.96
N LEU A 81 -17.17 5.41 7.85
CA LEU A 81 -17.33 6.05 6.55
C LEU A 81 -18.81 6.11 6.14
N THR A 82 -19.56 5.03 6.35
CA THR A 82 -21.00 5.01 6.10
C THR A 82 -21.75 6.03 6.97
N LEU A 83 -21.41 6.14 8.26
CA LEU A 83 -22.00 7.14 9.15
C LEU A 83 -21.64 8.57 8.74
N PHE A 84 -20.45 8.80 8.22
CA PHE A 84 -20.04 10.09 7.66
C PHE A 84 -20.87 10.45 6.43
N ASP A 85 -21.03 9.53 5.48
CA ASP A 85 -21.81 9.74 4.25
C ASP A 85 -23.29 10.01 4.56
N LEU A 86 -23.82 9.42 5.63
CA LEU A 86 -25.17 9.68 6.15
C LEU A 86 -25.29 10.96 7.01
N GLY A 87 -24.19 11.64 7.29
CA GLY A 87 -24.16 12.87 8.08
C GLY A 87 -24.29 12.69 9.60
N TYR A 88 -24.10 11.48 10.12
CA TYR A 88 -24.15 11.21 11.57
C TYR A 88 -22.88 11.58 12.33
N ILE A 89 -21.75 11.65 11.63
CA ILE A 89 -20.46 12.09 12.18
C ILE A 89 -19.87 13.18 11.30
N ASP A 90 -19.03 14.02 11.88
CA ASP A 90 -18.43 15.14 11.19
C ASP A 90 -17.06 14.80 10.56
N LEU A 91 -16.49 15.75 9.80
CA LEU A 91 -15.19 15.59 9.15
C LEU A 91 -14.05 15.33 10.14
N GLN A 92 -14.17 15.88 11.35
CA GLN A 92 -13.17 15.66 12.39
C GLN A 92 -13.21 14.22 12.91
N ASP A 93 -14.41 13.65 13.06
CA ASP A 93 -14.60 12.25 13.44
C ASP A 93 -14.03 11.31 12.38
N ARG A 94 -14.30 11.61 11.10
CA ARG A 94 -13.72 10.90 9.99
C ARG A 94 -12.18 10.97 10.00
N SER A 95 -11.62 12.15 10.20
CA SER A 95 -10.16 12.33 10.29
C SER A 95 -9.55 11.52 11.44
N ASN A 96 -10.17 11.58 12.64
CA ASN A 96 -9.72 10.78 13.79
C ASN A 96 -9.79 9.28 13.49
N THR A 97 -10.83 8.81 12.81
CA THR A 97 -10.99 7.40 12.39
C THR A 97 -9.83 6.98 11.49
N GLU A 98 -9.56 7.75 10.44
CA GLU A 98 -8.48 7.45 9.49
C GLU A 98 -7.11 7.39 10.19
N VAL A 99 -6.84 8.31 11.10
CA VAL A 99 -5.60 8.32 11.87
C VAL A 99 -5.50 7.10 12.78
N LEU A 100 -6.53 6.78 13.56
CA LEU A 100 -6.53 5.65 14.50
C LEU A 100 -6.37 4.32 13.78
N VAL A 101 -7.13 4.08 12.72
CA VAL A 101 -7.04 2.84 11.93
C VAL A 101 -5.63 2.67 11.37
N ASN A 102 -5.04 3.72 10.80
CA ASN A 102 -3.67 3.64 10.30
C ASN A 102 -2.63 3.40 11.40
N LEU A 103 -2.82 3.95 12.59
CA LEU A 103 -1.96 3.68 13.75
C LEU A 103 -2.09 2.22 14.22
N ILE A 104 -3.32 1.67 14.24
CA ILE A 104 -3.57 0.26 14.58
C ILE A 104 -2.90 -0.64 13.53
N ILE A 105 -3.08 -0.37 12.24
CA ILE A 105 -2.44 -1.11 11.16
C ILE A 105 -0.92 -1.11 11.31
N LYS A 106 -0.30 0.04 11.55
CA LYS A 106 1.16 0.15 11.77
C LYS A 106 1.62 -0.71 12.95
N LYS A 107 0.92 -0.65 14.09
CA LYS A 107 1.22 -1.48 15.27
C LYS A 107 1.03 -2.97 14.95
N ALA A 108 -0.06 -3.36 14.29
CA ALA A 108 -0.35 -4.74 13.93
C ALA A 108 0.74 -5.32 13.00
N VAL A 109 1.15 -4.59 11.97
CA VAL A 109 2.23 -5.00 11.05
C VAL A 109 3.53 -5.28 11.80
N ILE A 110 3.89 -4.42 12.77
CA ILE A 110 5.09 -4.61 13.57
C ILE A 110 4.97 -5.86 14.47
N LEU A 111 3.82 -6.03 15.14
CA LEU A 111 3.56 -7.14 16.06
C LEU A 111 3.44 -8.50 15.37
N LEU A 112 3.02 -8.51 14.10
CA LEU A 112 2.79 -9.72 13.30
C LEU A 112 3.92 -10.01 12.30
N LYS A 113 5.01 -9.24 12.31
CA LYS A 113 6.11 -9.30 11.33
C LYS A 113 6.67 -10.70 11.10
N ASP A 114 6.74 -11.53 12.15
CA ASP A 114 7.29 -12.88 12.08
C ASP A 114 6.24 -13.94 11.70
N LYS A 115 4.98 -13.54 11.54
CA LYS A 115 3.88 -14.41 11.15
C LYS A 115 3.56 -14.15 9.68
N HIS A 116 3.75 -15.16 8.83
CA HIS A 116 3.50 -15.06 7.38
C HIS A 116 2.00 -15.07 7.05
N TYR A 117 1.29 -14.01 7.41
CA TYR A 117 -0.10 -13.81 6.99
C TYR A 117 -0.14 -13.17 5.61
N LYS A 118 -0.79 -13.82 4.63
CA LYS A 118 -1.00 -13.25 3.29
C LYS A 118 -1.74 -11.91 3.31
N GLU A 119 -2.65 -11.76 4.26
CA GLU A 119 -3.44 -10.55 4.50
C GLU A 119 -2.57 -9.33 4.83
N LEU A 120 -1.44 -9.53 5.51
CA LEU A 120 -0.51 -8.43 5.82
C LEU A 120 0.10 -7.80 4.56
N LEU A 121 0.23 -8.55 3.46
CA LEU A 121 0.75 -8.01 2.20
C LEU A 121 -0.18 -6.93 1.62
N TYR A 122 -1.50 -7.21 1.62
CA TYR A 122 -2.50 -6.24 1.14
C TYR A 122 -2.60 -5.00 2.03
N ILE A 123 -2.35 -5.17 3.33
CA ILE A 123 -2.45 -4.09 4.31
C ILE A 123 -1.19 -3.24 4.32
N GLN A 124 -0.03 -3.83 4.09
CA GLN A 124 1.21 -3.10 3.91
C GLN A 124 1.11 -2.07 2.78
N ASP A 125 0.40 -2.38 1.70
CA ASP A 125 0.17 -1.46 0.59
C ASP A 125 -0.59 -0.19 1.01
N ARG A 126 -1.44 -0.25 2.03
CA ARG A 126 -2.18 0.91 2.54
C ARG A 126 -1.30 1.89 3.34
N VAL A 127 -0.22 1.42 3.94
CA VAL A 127 0.71 2.23 4.76
C VAL A 127 2.01 2.59 4.04
N GLN A 128 2.13 2.26 2.74
CA GLN A 128 3.27 2.63 1.92
C GLN A 128 3.36 4.14 1.71
N GLU A 129 4.57 4.61 1.44
CA GLU A 129 4.79 5.95 0.93
C GLU A 129 4.18 6.07 -0.47
N LYS A 130 3.67 7.26 -0.82
CA LYS A 130 3.14 7.55 -2.14
C LYS A 130 4.03 8.58 -2.81
N TYR A 131 4.60 8.22 -3.94
CA TYR A 131 5.46 9.08 -4.73
C TYR A 131 4.64 9.69 -5.87
N LEU A 132 4.39 10.99 -5.78
CA LEU A 132 3.72 11.72 -6.83
C LEU A 132 4.69 11.99 -7.97
N VAL A 133 4.31 11.66 -9.20
CA VAL A 133 5.09 11.90 -10.42
C VAL A 133 4.29 12.74 -11.41
N ASN A 134 4.98 13.34 -12.37
CA ASN A 134 4.38 14.24 -13.37
C ASN A 134 4.14 13.58 -14.74
N PHE A 135 4.02 12.27 -14.77
CA PHE A 135 3.66 11.54 -15.99
C PHE A 135 2.46 10.64 -15.71
N SER A 136 1.66 10.37 -16.73
CA SER A 136 0.51 9.48 -16.58
C SER A 136 0.94 8.04 -16.39
N ILE A 137 0.62 7.46 -15.24
CA ILE A 137 0.82 6.03 -14.95
C ILE A 137 -0.03 5.19 -15.90
N PHE A 138 -1.23 5.66 -16.20
CA PHE A 138 -2.14 4.98 -17.11
C PHE A 138 -1.56 4.82 -18.52
N GLN A 139 -0.87 5.85 -19.02
CA GLN A 139 -0.23 5.81 -20.35
C GLN A 139 1.17 5.18 -20.32
N SER A 140 1.95 5.44 -19.28
CA SER A 140 3.37 5.07 -19.24
C SER A 140 3.62 3.68 -18.67
N LEU A 141 2.72 3.17 -17.82
CA LEU A 141 2.82 1.86 -17.18
C LEU A 141 1.57 1.00 -17.39
N PRO A 142 1.03 0.87 -18.63
CA PRO A 142 -0.25 0.20 -18.87
C PRO A 142 -0.23 -1.27 -18.49
N ASP A 143 0.90 -1.93 -18.63
CA ASP A 143 1.01 -3.36 -18.38
C ASP A 143 0.97 -3.70 -16.88
N PHE A 144 1.31 -2.75 -16.01
CA PHE A 144 1.21 -2.95 -14.56
C PHE A 144 -0.25 -3.14 -14.14
N TRP A 145 -1.12 -2.18 -14.46
CA TRP A 145 -2.52 -2.24 -14.04
C TRP A 145 -3.39 -3.14 -14.95
N GLY A 146 -3.02 -3.28 -16.23
CA GLY A 146 -3.77 -4.12 -17.18
C GLY A 146 -3.42 -5.60 -17.12
N LEU A 147 -2.15 -5.95 -16.90
CA LEU A 147 -1.63 -7.31 -16.98
C LEU A 147 -0.91 -7.77 -15.70
N ASN A 148 -0.86 -6.94 -14.67
CA ASN A 148 -0.06 -7.15 -13.45
C ASN A 148 1.42 -7.44 -13.73
N GLN A 149 1.98 -6.78 -14.76
CA GLN A 149 3.36 -6.92 -15.15
C GLN A 149 4.19 -5.75 -14.63
N HIS A 150 5.22 -6.06 -13.84
CA HIS A 150 6.10 -5.06 -13.27
C HIS A 150 7.04 -4.46 -14.33
N PHE A 151 7.22 -3.14 -14.27
CA PHE A 151 8.25 -2.43 -15.00
C PHE A 151 9.55 -2.39 -14.18
N PRO A 152 10.72 -2.47 -14.81
CA PRO A 152 11.97 -2.23 -14.10
C PRO A 152 12.06 -0.75 -13.73
N ILE A 153 12.04 -0.46 -12.43
CA ILE A 153 12.13 0.88 -11.87
C ILE A 153 13.38 0.92 -10.99
N MET A 154 14.21 1.93 -11.17
CA MET A 154 15.46 2.10 -10.45
C MET A 154 15.65 3.56 -10.05
N PRO A 155 16.05 3.86 -8.81
CA PRO A 155 16.47 5.19 -8.44
C PRO A 155 17.75 5.58 -9.20
N LEU A 156 17.92 6.87 -9.50
CA LEU A 156 19.14 7.40 -10.07
C LEU A 156 20.08 7.97 -9.00
N ASP A 157 19.49 8.38 -7.88
CA ASP A 157 20.23 8.91 -6.73
C ASP A 157 20.34 7.84 -5.63
N LYS A 158 21.33 7.99 -4.73
CA LYS A 158 21.49 7.13 -3.53
C LYS A 158 21.62 5.64 -3.86
N LEU A 159 22.33 5.32 -4.92
CA LEU A 159 22.52 3.94 -5.39
C LEU A 159 23.34 3.07 -4.41
N ASP A 160 24.08 3.70 -3.52
CA ASP A 160 24.88 3.10 -2.44
C ASP A 160 24.08 2.92 -1.12
N GLU A 161 22.87 3.48 -1.05
CA GLU A 161 22.01 3.34 0.11
C GLU A 161 21.09 2.12 -0.03
N LYS A 162 20.91 1.37 1.06
CA LYS A 162 19.95 0.26 1.08
C LYS A 162 18.53 0.81 1.17
N ALA A 163 17.66 0.40 0.25
CA ALA A 163 16.23 0.70 0.34
C ALA A 163 15.63 0.14 1.65
N THR A 164 14.97 0.98 2.41
CA THR A 164 14.38 0.64 3.72
C THR A 164 12.85 0.70 3.76
N ARG A 165 12.24 1.25 2.71
CA ARG A 165 10.79 1.46 2.63
C ARG A 165 10.25 1.02 1.27
N SER A 166 8.96 0.71 1.24
CA SER A 166 8.20 0.47 0.02
C SER A 166 7.38 1.70 -0.31
N ALA A 167 7.21 1.99 -1.59
CA ALA A 167 6.39 3.09 -2.06
C ALA A 167 5.54 2.67 -3.26
N SER A 168 4.41 3.33 -3.44
CA SER A 168 3.60 3.27 -4.65
C SER A 168 3.80 4.56 -5.46
N ILE A 169 3.70 4.45 -6.78
CA ILE A 169 3.80 5.60 -7.69
C ILE A 169 2.40 6.09 -8.01
N TRP A 170 2.20 7.40 -7.91
CA TRP A 170 0.93 8.06 -8.15
C TRP A 170 1.13 9.20 -9.14
N ASP A 171 0.17 9.42 -10.04
CA ASP A 171 0.11 10.56 -10.94
C ASP A 171 -0.96 11.58 -10.50
N ILE A 172 -0.96 12.72 -11.19
CA ILE A 172 -1.89 13.84 -10.95
C ILE A 172 -3.17 13.60 -11.73
#